data_50e34a579743de6fe43baf4704292f5c
#
_entry.id   50e34a579743de6fe43baf4704292f5c
#
_cell.length_a   1.000
_cell.length_b   1.000
_cell.length_c   1.000
_cell.angle_alpha   90.00
_cell.angle_beta   90.00
_cell.angle_gamma   90.00
#
_symmetry.space_group_name_H-M   'P 1'
#
loop_
_entity.id
_entity.type
_entity.pdbx_description
1 polymer ?
#
loop_
_entity_poly.entity_id
_entity_poly.type
_entity_poly.pdbx_seq_one_letter_code
_entity_poly.pdbx_strand_id
1 'polypeptide(L)'
;MGEKDNNRVQCVQFHQSYSYEDFIEGFRPLENGGFELRDGVFKRFCDKASRYTENNYFFIIDEINRGNMSKIFGELLMLIEADKRGSEHSLNLVYSGEPFSVPENLHIIGMMNTADRSLAMIDYAL
;
A
#
# COMPACT_ATOMS: atom_id res chain seq x y z
N MET A 1 -9.51 -4.61 -26.96
CA MET A 1 -9.45 -5.56 -25.97
C MET A 1 -9.05 -4.93 -24.68
N GLY A 2 -9.76 -5.18 -23.79
CA GLY A 2 -9.43 -4.65 -22.53
C GLY A 2 -8.12 -5.22 -22.13
N GLU A 3 -7.39 -4.42 -21.45
CA GLU A 3 -6.18 -4.84 -20.91
C GLU A 3 -6.43 -5.88 -19.91
N LYS A 4 -5.77 -7.00 -20.02
CA LYS A 4 -5.88 -8.01 -19.03
C LYS A 4 -5.00 -7.64 -17.88
N ASP A 5 -5.58 -7.63 -16.71
CA ASP A 5 -4.77 -7.39 -15.54
C ASP A 5 -4.26 -8.72 -15.04
N ASN A 6 -3.06 -9.06 -15.48
CA ASN A 6 -2.44 -10.30 -15.08
C ASN A 6 -1.59 -10.16 -13.85
N ASN A 7 -1.42 -8.93 -13.36
CA ASN A 7 -0.52 -8.69 -12.24
C ASN A 7 -1.33 -8.27 -11.03
N ARG A 8 -1.80 -9.27 -10.28
CA ARG A 8 -2.61 -9.04 -9.10
C ARG A 8 -1.81 -9.22 -7.81
N VAL A 9 -0.50 -9.30 -7.93
CA VAL A 9 0.40 -9.44 -6.79
C VAL A 9 1.46 -8.38 -6.88
N GLN A 10 1.61 -7.60 -5.82
CA GLN A 10 2.67 -6.60 -5.71
C GLN A 10 3.46 -6.89 -4.47
N CYS A 11 4.78 -6.93 -4.61
CA CYS A 11 5.66 -7.23 -3.49
C CYS A 11 6.59 -6.06 -3.26
N VAL A 12 6.75 -5.66 -2.01
CA VAL A 12 7.74 -4.66 -1.61
C VAL A 12 8.50 -5.19 -0.43
N GLN A 13 9.68 -4.63 -0.19
CA GLN A 13 10.48 -4.98 0.96
C GLN A 13 10.64 -3.74 1.82
N PHE A 14 10.28 -3.86 3.09
CA PHE A 14 10.44 -2.75 4.01
C PHE A 14 11.89 -2.66 4.48
N HIS A 15 12.31 -1.44 4.79
CA HIS A 15 13.58 -1.16 5.43
C HIS A 15 13.41 0.11 6.25
N GLN A 16 14.41 0.43 7.06
CA GLN A 16 14.21 1.50 8.03
C GLN A 16 14.09 2.88 7.38
N SER A 17 14.49 3.02 6.14
CA SER A 17 14.37 4.30 5.42
C SER A 17 13.15 4.37 4.51
N TYR A 18 12.33 3.33 4.49
CA TYR A 18 11.12 3.34 3.67
C TYR A 18 10.16 4.39 4.19
N SER A 19 9.61 5.20 3.29
CA SER A 19 8.86 6.38 3.70
C SER A 19 7.43 6.34 3.20
N TYR A 20 6.60 7.16 3.85
CA TYR A 20 5.23 7.40 3.41
C TYR A 20 5.21 7.89 1.97
N GLU A 21 6.16 8.76 1.62
CA GLU A 21 6.19 9.37 0.28
C GLU A 21 6.45 8.33 -0.80
N ASP A 22 7.20 7.29 -0.49
CA ASP A 22 7.42 6.21 -1.44
C ASP A 22 6.24 5.26 -1.50
N PHE A 23 5.51 5.14 -0.42
CA PHE A 23 4.49 4.11 -0.25
C PHE A 23 3.10 4.63 -0.63
N ILE A 24 2.74 5.81 -0.18
CA ILE A 24 1.39 6.35 -0.37
C ILE A 24 1.38 7.43 -1.44
N GLU A 25 2.01 8.57 -1.17
CA GLU A 25 2.12 9.67 -2.13
C GLU A 25 3.14 10.66 -1.61
N GLY A 26 3.79 11.38 -2.52
CA GLY A 26 4.78 12.36 -2.12
C GLY A 26 5.21 13.23 -3.27
N PHE A 27 5.81 14.35 -2.94
CA PHE A 27 6.33 15.27 -3.93
C PHE A 27 7.69 14.79 -4.43
N ARG A 28 7.89 14.89 -5.74
CA ARG A 28 9.16 14.55 -6.38
C ARG A 28 9.67 15.76 -7.17
N PRO A 29 10.97 16.04 -7.11
CA PRO A 29 11.49 17.16 -7.87
C PRO A 29 11.47 16.88 -9.36
N LEU A 30 11.23 17.94 -10.14
CA LEU A 30 11.29 17.89 -11.58
C LEU A 30 12.61 18.48 -12.04
N GLU A 31 13.04 18.04 -13.24
CA GLU A 31 14.32 18.54 -13.78
C GLU A 31 14.28 20.03 -14.03
N ASN A 32 13.11 20.57 -14.31
CA ASN A 32 12.99 22.00 -14.61
C ASN A 32 12.81 22.86 -13.39
N GLY A 33 13.02 22.30 -12.18
CA GLY A 33 13.04 23.07 -10.97
C GLY A 33 11.74 23.09 -10.18
N GLY A 34 10.73 22.39 -10.61
CA GLY A 34 9.48 22.30 -9.86
C GLY A 34 9.38 20.99 -9.12
N PHE A 35 8.18 20.75 -8.57
CA PHE A 35 7.84 19.50 -7.91
C PHE A 35 6.53 18.99 -8.47
N GLU A 36 6.37 17.68 -8.45
CA GLU A 36 5.07 17.10 -8.78
C GLU A 36 4.72 16.07 -7.72
N LEU A 37 3.43 15.91 -7.48
CA LEU A 37 2.94 14.92 -6.52
C LEU A 37 2.79 13.61 -7.26
N ARG A 38 3.37 12.55 -6.71
CA ARG A 38 3.30 11.22 -7.32
C ARG A 38 2.71 10.23 -6.34
N ASP A 39 1.96 9.29 -6.89
CA ASP A 39 1.41 8.20 -6.10
C ASP A 39 2.51 7.21 -5.76
N GLY A 40 2.45 6.70 -4.53
CA GLY A 40 3.35 5.65 -4.10
C GLY A 40 2.86 4.29 -4.55
N VAL A 41 3.66 3.27 -4.24
CA VAL A 41 3.40 1.92 -4.74
C VAL A 41 2.09 1.36 -4.18
N PHE A 42 1.80 1.60 -2.91
CA PHE A 42 0.58 1.06 -2.31
C PHE A 42 -0.66 1.75 -2.87
N LYS A 43 -0.60 3.06 -3.02
CA LYS A 43 -1.74 3.80 -3.56
C LYS A 43 -2.05 3.37 -4.99
N ARG A 44 -1.00 3.20 -5.81
CA ARG A 44 -1.21 2.76 -7.19
C ARG A 44 -1.84 1.38 -7.24
N PHE A 45 -1.41 0.49 -6.36
CA PHE A 45 -1.95 -0.86 -6.33
C PHE A 45 -3.40 -0.88 -5.85
N CYS A 46 -3.72 -0.05 -4.85
CA CYS A 46 -5.10 0.09 -4.40
C CYS A 46 -6.01 0.62 -5.51
N ASP A 47 -5.52 1.62 -6.25
CA ASP A 47 -6.31 2.16 -7.35
C ASP A 47 -6.56 1.11 -8.41
N LYS A 48 -5.57 0.27 -8.68
CA LYS A 48 -5.72 -0.82 -9.64
C LYS A 48 -6.76 -1.83 -9.15
N ALA A 49 -6.65 -2.23 -7.89
CA ALA A 49 -7.59 -3.19 -7.34
C ALA A 49 -9.02 -2.67 -7.37
N SER A 50 -9.20 -1.37 -7.15
CA SER A 50 -10.53 -0.79 -7.12
C SER A 50 -11.19 -0.76 -8.50
N ARG A 51 -10.40 -0.89 -9.57
CA ARG A 51 -10.95 -0.93 -10.93
C ARG A 51 -11.37 -2.34 -11.35
N TYR A 52 -10.94 -3.37 -10.61
CA TYR A 52 -11.23 -4.76 -10.96
C TYR A 52 -11.75 -5.47 -9.72
N THR A 53 -12.93 -5.07 -9.30
CA THR A 53 -13.46 -5.46 -7.99
C THR A 53 -13.81 -6.93 -7.89
N GLU A 54 -13.97 -7.61 -9.04
CA GLU A 54 -14.30 -9.03 -9.01
C GLU A 54 -13.07 -9.92 -8.84
N ASN A 55 -11.87 -9.36 -8.85
CA ASN A 55 -10.63 -10.11 -8.68
C ASN A 55 -10.00 -9.78 -7.35
N ASN A 56 -9.29 -10.75 -6.80
CA ASN A 56 -8.53 -10.53 -5.57
C ASN A 56 -7.13 -10.06 -5.90
N TYR A 57 -6.66 -9.09 -5.12
CA TYR A 57 -5.33 -8.51 -5.26
C TYR A 57 -4.56 -8.72 -3.97
N PHE A 58 -3.26 -8.97 -4.10
CA PHE A 58 -2.43 -9.32 -2.95
C PHE A 58 -1.22 -8.39 -2.91
N PHE A 59 -1.07 -7.70 -1.79
CA PHE A 59 0.07 -6.81 -1.56
C PHE A 59 0.94 -7.45 -0.49
N ILE A 60 2.15 -7.84 -0.88
CA ILE A 60 3.04 -8.59 0.00
C ILE A 60 4.13 -7.65 0.48
N ILE A 61 4.31 -7.57 1.79
CA ILE A 61 5.33 -6.75 2.41
C ILE A 61 6.35 -7.68 3.05
N ASP A 62 7.51 -7.80 2.40
CA ASP A 62 8.61 -8.61 2.92
C ASP A 62 9.38 -7.81 3.96
N GLU A 63 9.95 -8.49 4.94
CA GLU A 63 10.71 -7.85 6.02
C GLU A 63 9.88 -6.78 6.71
N ILE A 64 8.63 -7.10 7.01
CA ILE A 64 7.69 -6.09 7.48
C ILE A 64 8.12 -5.50 8.81
N ASN A 65 8.88 -6.26 9.60
CA ASN A 65 9.35 -5.81 10.91
C ASN A 65 10.50 -4.81 10.80
N ARG A 66 11.07 -4.62 9.61
CA ARG A 66 12.17 -3.67 9.44
C ARG A 66 11.72 -2.26 9.19
N GLY A 67 10.47 -2.07 8.82
CA GLY A 67 9.94 -0.75 8.59
C GLY A 67 9.14 -0.26 9.78
N ASN A 68 8.92 1.04 9.81
CA ASN A 68 8.07 1.65 10.82
C ASN A 68 6.66 1.76 10.24
N MET A 69 5.77 0.87 10.63
CA MET A 69 4.42 0.79 10.07
C MET A 69 3.66 2.10 10.21
N SER A 70 3.74 2.73 11.38
CA SER A 70 3.02 3.98 11.60
C SER A 70 3.52 5.08 10.68
N LYS A 71 4.81 5.11 10.45
CA LYS A 71 5.40 6.14 9.61
C LYS A 71 5.08 5.89 8.14
N ILE A 72 5.17 4.63 7.71
CA ILE A 72 4.98 4.28 6.30
C ILE A 72 3.53 4.39 5.87
N PHE A 73 2.62 3.84 6.66
CA PHE A 73 1.19 3.89 6.34
C PHE A 73 0.56 5.22 6.72
N GLY A 74 1.12 5.91 7.73
CA GLY A 74 0.57 7.16 8.18
C GLY A 74 -0.88 7.01 8.60
N GLU A 75 -1.71 7.92 8.16
CA GLU A 75 -3.13 7.92 8.54
C GLU A 75 -3.88 6.71 7.99
N LEU A 76 -3.31 6.01 7.02
CA LEU A 76 -3.99 4.86 6.43
C LEU A 76 -3.88 3.61 7.27
N LEU A 77 -3.07 3.63 8.33
CA LEU A 77 -2.87 2.42 9.12
C LEU A 77 -4.19 1.88 9.65
N MET A 78 -5.10 2.77 10.02
CA MET A 78 -6.39 2.34 10.55
C MET A 78 -7.29 1.75 9.48
N LEU A 79 -7.00 1.97 8.21
CA LEU A 79 -7.85 1.49 7.11
C LEU A 79 -7.48 0.10 6.63
N ILE A 80 -6.39 -0.48 7.11
CA ILE A 80 -5.97 -1.78 6.60
C ILE A 80 -6.67 -2.95 7.28
N GLU A 81 -7.43 -2.69 8.35
CA GLU A 81 -8.23 -3.73 8.96
C GLU A 81 -9.40 -4.08 8.04
N ALA A 82 -9.81 -5.35 8.06
CA ALA A 82 -10.81 -5.84 7.12
C ALA A 82 -12.14 -5.11 7.25
N ASP A 83 -12.52 -4.75 8.48
CA ASP A 83 -13.80 -4.09 8.69
C ASP A 83 -13.73 -2.59 8.39
N LYS A 84 -12.57 -2.08 7.99
CA LYS A 84 -12.38 -0.69 7.60
C LYS A 84 -12.10 -0.55 6.11
N ARG A 85 -12.41 -1.57 5.33
CA ARG A 85 -12.17 -1.55 3.90
C ARG A 85 -13.38 -0.99 3.17
N GLY A 86 -13.12 -0.51 1.96
CA GLY A 86 -14.20 -0.04 1.10
C GLY A 86 -14.43 1.45 1.22
N SER A 87 -15.23 1.97 0.29
CA SER A 87 -15.43 3.41 0.17
C SER A 87 -16.14 4.05 1.35
N GLU A 88 -16.76 3.23 2.22
CA GLU A 88 -17.41 3.76 3.42
C GLU A 88 -16.39 4.27 4.44
N HIS A 89 -15.15 3.84 4.32
CA HIS A 89 -14.11 4.18 5.28
C HIS A 89 -12.98 4.90 4.56
N SER A 90 -13.21 6.15 4.20
CA SER A 90 -12.20 6.90 3.47
C SER A 90 -11.60 7.98 4.35
N LEU A 91 -10.39 8.34 4.03
CA LEU A 91 -9.68 9.44 4.65
C LEU A 91 -9.17 10.36 3.55
N ASN A 92 -8.93 11.62 3.91
CA ASN A 92 -8.26 12.52 2.97
C ASN A 92 -6.76 12.39 3.16
N LEU A 93 -6.06 12.20 2.04
CA LEU A 93 -4.60 12.03 2.09
C LEU A 93 -3.92 13.35 2.44
N VAL A 94 -2.75 13.24 3.07
CA VAL A 94 -2.09 14.41 3.66
C VAL A 94 -1.64 15.40 2.60
N TYR A 95 -1.03 14.92 1.51
CA TYR A 95 -0.47 15.84 0.52
C TYR A 95 -1.49 16.28 -0.51
N SER A 96 -2.25 15.34 -1.05
CA SER A 96 -3.21 15.66 -2.12
C SER A 96 -4.52 16.17 -1.58
N GLY A 97 -4.89 15.80 -0.36
CA GLY A 97 -6.21 16.10 0.16
C GLY A 97 -7.31 15.26 -0.45
N GLU A 98 -6.97 14.32 -1.32
CA GLU A 98 -7.96 13.49 -1.99
C GLU A 98 -8.48 12.41 -1.07
N PRO A 99 -9.77 12.05 -1.20
CA PRO A 99 -10.28 10.93 -0.42
C PRO A 99 -9.67 9.62 -0.91
N PHE A 100 -9.38 8.73 0.03
CA PHE A 100 -8.76 7.46 -0.29
C PHE A 100 -9.31 6.39 0.63
N SER A 101 -9.57 5.22 0.07
CA SER A 101 -9.98 4.06 0.83
C SER A 101 -9.23 2.84 0.31
N VAL A 102 -9.13 1.81 1.16
CA VAL A 102 -8.46 0.57 0.77
C VAL A 102 -9.55 -0.39 0.29
N PRO A 103 -9.45 -0.89 -0.94
CA PRO A 103 -10.52 -1.72 -1.51
C PRO A 103 -10.68 -3.03 -0.75
N GLU A 104 -11.90 -3.56 -0.79
CA GLU A 104 -12.22 -4.80 -0.09
C GLU A 104 -11.55 -6.02 -0.72
N ASN A 105 -11.23 -5.94 -2.01
CA ASN A 105 -10.62 -7.05 -2.72
C ASN A 105 -9.10 -7.05 -2.64
N LEU A 106 -8.53 -6.16 -1.83
CA LEU A 106 -7.09 -6.11 -1.61
C LEU A 106 -6.73 -6.81 -0.31
N HIS A 107 -5.76 -7.70 -0.37
CA HIS A 107 -5.28 -8.45 0.79
C HIS A 107 -3.82 -8.09 1.04
N ILE A 108 -3.49 -7.80 2.29
CA ILE A 108 -2.15 -7.38 2.66
C ILE A 108 -1.52 -8.49 3.48
N ILE A 109 -0.37 -8.97 3.03
CA ILE A 109 0.34 -10.08 3.68
C ILE A 109 1.73 -9.60 4.07
N GLY A 110 1.99 -9.60 5.37
CA GLY A 110 3.31 -9.26 5.86
C GLY A 110 4.12 -10.51 6.12
N MET A 111 5.40 -10.46 5.77
CA MET A 111 6.31 -11.56 5.98
C MET A 111 7.54 -11.05 6.71
N MET A 112 8.11 -11.89 7.58
CA MET A 112 9.35 -11.53 8.25
C MET A 112 10.18 -12.77 8.47
N ASN A 113 11.50 -12.59 8.38
CA ASN A 113 12.43 -13.64 8.67
C ASN A 113 12.74 -13.65 10.15
N THR A 114 12.74 -14.81 10.74
CA THR A 114 13.09 -14.93 12.15
C THR A 114 14.56 -15.30 12.28
N ALA A 115 15.07 -15.26 13.51
CA ALA A 115 16.48 -15.52 13.76
C ALA A 115 16.88 -16.93 13.37
N ASP A 116 15.97 -17.87 13.39
CA ASP A 116 16.25 -19.25 12.99
C ASP A 116 15.92 -19.48 11.52
N ARG A 117 15.72 -18.40 10.78
CA ARG A 117 15.46 -18.41 9.34
C ARG A 117 14.12 -18.98 8.95
N SER A 118 13.24 -19.19 9.88
CA SER A 118 11.87 -19.52 9.50
C SER A 118 11.16 -18.24 9.10
N LEU A 119 10.14 -18.42 8.27
CA LEU A 119 9.38 -17.30 7.75
C LEU A 119 8.05 -17.23 8.46
N ALA A 120 7.77 -16.10 9.06
CA ALA A 120 6.48 -15.85 9.69
C ALA A 120 5.63 -14.98 8.78
N MET A 121 4.39 -15.38 8.57
CA MET A 121 3.48 -14.64 7.71
C MET A 121 2.39 -14.01 8.56
N ILE A 122 2.16 -12.74 8.33
CA ILE A 122 1.18 -11.98 9.08
C ILE A 122 0.15 -11.44 8.09
N ASP A 123 -1.11 -11.72 8.35
CA ASP A 123 -2.19 -11.29 7.46
C ASP A 123 -2.85 -10.07 8.06
N TYR A 124 -2.69 -8.94 7.39
CA TYR A 124 -3.28 -7.69 7.82
C TYR A 124 -4.65 -7.43 7.22
N ALA A 125 -5.19 -8.38 6.51
CA ALA A 125 -6.55 -8.28 5.98
C ALA A 125 -7.59 -8.75 6.99
N LEU A 126 -7.21 -8.81 8.22
CA LEU A 126 -8.05 -9.35 9.29
C LEU A 126 -9.40 -8.67 9.45
#